data_868822ccbc33cad2283bda130930ff9d
#
_entry.id   868822ccbc33cad2283bda130930ff9d
#
_cell.length_a   1.000
_cell.length_b   1.000
_cell.length_c   1.000
_cell.angle_alpha   90.00
_cell.angle_beta   90.00
_cell.angle_gamma   90.00
#
_symmetry.space_group_name_H-M   'P 1'
#
loop_
_entity.id
_entity.type
_entity.pdbx_description
1 polymer ?
#
loop_
_entity_poly.entity_id
_entity_poly.type
_entity_poly.pdbx_seq_one_letter_code
_entity_poly.pdbx_strand_id
1 'polypeptide(L)'
;MNWKNMPLSHKIATIIAGLAVVVWLIHQVKPTLFPVDPTYPAIAVVTVCEAVVYWKDKRKWACLLIAAAVICLACFLLELMLL
;
A
#
# COMPACT_ATOMS: atom_id res chain seq x y z
N MET A 1 3.55 -20.51 -0.30
CA MET A 1 4.93 -20.08 -0.59
C MET A 1 5.73 -20.06 0.70
N ASN A 2 6.93 -20.64 0.68
CA ASN A 2 7.75 -20.75 1.89
C ASN A 2 8.47 -19.41 2.15
N TRP A 3 8.32 -18.89 3.37
CA TRP A 3 8.94 -17.62 3.76
C TRP A 3 10.46 -17.62 3.56
N LYS A 4 11.12 -18.74 3.87
CA LYS A 4 12.57 -18.85 3.76
C LYS A 4 13.08 -18.77 2.32
N ASN A 5 12.25 -19.17 1.36
CA ASN A 5 12.63 -19.19 -0.05
C ASN A 5 12.24 -17.91 -0.79
N MET A 6 11.61 -16.95 -0.09
CA MET A 6 11.22 -15.69 -0.71
C MET A 6 12.42 -14.75 -0.86
N PRO A 7 12.51 -14.00 -1.98
CA PRO A 7 13.53 -12.95 -2.10
C PRO A 7 13.37 -11.89 -1.01
N LEU A 8 14.46 -11.21 -0.68
CA LEU A 8 14.46 -10.17 0.34
C LEU A 8 13.44 -9.06 0.01
N SER A 9 13.34 -8.70 -1.28
CA SER A 9 12.37 -7.67 -1.70
C SER A 9 10.93 -8.06 -1.39
N HIS A 10 10.58 -9.34 -1.58
CA HIS A 10 9.23 -9.84 -1.25
C HIS A 10 8.97 -9.80 0.26
N LYS A 11 9.98 -10.15 1.06
CA LYS A 11 9.85 -10.11 2.52
C LYS A 11 9.60 -8.69 3.00
N ILE A 12 10.39 -7.73 2.50
CA ILE A 12 10.25 -6.32 2.86
C ILE A 12 8.88 -5.81 2.43
N ALA A 13 8.45 -6.11 1.21
CA ALA A 13 7.15 -5.68 0.70
C ALA A 13 6.01 -6.23 1.57
N THR A 14 6.09 -7.50 1.96
CA THR A 14 5.08 -8.14 2.79
C THR A 14 4.99 -7.47 4.17
N ILE A 15 6.13 -7.17 4.78
CA ILE A 15 6.17 -6.51 6.09
C ILE A 15 5.55 -5.11 6.00
N ILE A 16 5.93 -4.33 4.97
CA ILE A 16 5.41 -2.98 4.79
C ILE A 16 3.90 -3.01 4.55
N ALA A 17 3.43 -3.94 3.72
CA ALA A 17 1.99 -4.09 3.46
C ALA A 17 1.23 -4.45 4.74
N GLY A 18 1.79 -5.34 5.56
CA GLY A 18 1.19 -5.70 6.84
C GLY A 18 1.09 -4.52 7.79
N LEU A 19 2.15 -3.71 7.87
CA LEU A 19 2.15 -2.51 8.69
C LEU A 19 1.09 -1.50 8.22
N ALA A 20 0.96 -1.33 6.90
CA ALA A 20 -0.06 -0.43 6.35
C ALA A 20 -1.47 -0.88 6.71
N VAL A 21 -1.73 -2.19 6.63
CA VAL A 21 -3.03 -2.75 7.01
C VAL A 21 -3.31 -2.55 8.50
N VAL A 22 -2.29 -2.74 9.36
CA VAL A 22 -2.42 -2.54 10.80
C VAL A 22 -2.78 -1.09 11.11
N VAL A 23 -2.09 -0.13 10.48
CA VAL A 23 -2.38 1.30 10.67
C VAL A 23 -3.82 1.61 10.25
N TRP A 24 -4.26 1.07 9.12
CA TRP A 24 -5.62 1.26 8.66
C TRP A 24 -6.65 0.70 9.64
N LEU A 25 -6.40 -0.49 10.19
CA LEU A 25 -7.28 -1.11 11.18
C LEU A 25 -7.36 -0.28 12.46
N ILE A 26 -6.24 0.27 12.92
CA ILE A 26 -6.21 1.15 14.08
C ILE A 26 -7.09 2.38 13.83
N HIS A 27 -7.02 2.94 12.62
CA HIS A 27 -7.86 4.09 12.25
C HIS A 27 -9.35 3.73 12.30
N GLN A 28 -9.73 2.52 11.88
CA GLN A 28 -11.12 2.09 11.95
C GLN A 28 -11.63 1.97 13.39
N VAL A 29 -10.76 1.57 14.32
CA VAL A 29 -11.14 1.44 15.74
C VAL A 29 -11.16 2.80 16.42
N LYS A 30 -10.16 3.64 16.19
CA LYS A 30 -10.03 4.97 16.80
C LYS A 30 -9.73 6.02 15.73
N PRO A 31 -10.75 6.49 15.01
CA PRO A 31 -10.53 7.46 13.94
C PRO A 31 -9.96 8.80 14.41
N THR A 32 -10.06 9.10 15.70
CA THR A 32 -9.56 10.35 16.27
C THR A 32 -8.05 10.40 16.41
N LEU A 33 -7.35 9.26 16.29
CA LEU A 33 -5.90 9.22 16.42
C LEU A 33 -5.19 9.90 15.24
N PHE A 34 -5.82 9.90 14.07
CA PHE A 34 -5.22 10.45 12.85
C PHE A 34 -6.00 11.67 12.39
N PRO A 35 -5.32 12.80 12.10
CA PRO A 35 -6.01 14.00 11.60
C PRO A 35 -6.54 13.83 10.17
N VAL A 36 -6.02 12.86 9.42
CA VAL A 36 -6.40 12.60 8.03
C VAL A 36 -6.67 11.11 7.88
N ASP A 37 -7.62 10.77 6.99
CA ASP A 37 -7.96 9.38 6.71
C ASP A 37 -6.76 8.66 6.04
N PRO A 38 -6.19 7.61 6.67
CA PRO A 38 -5.06 6.88 6.10
C PRO A 38 -5.46 5.84 5.05
N THR A 39 -6.73 5.77 4.66
CA THR A 39 -7.22 4.76 3.73
C THR A 39 -6.48 4.81 2.39
N TYR A 40 -6.39 6.00 1.79
CA TYR A 40 -5.73 6.13 0.48
C TYR A 40 -4.24 5.80 0.52
N PRO A 41 -3.44 6.36 1.44
CA PRO A 41 -2.02 6.01 1.49
C PRO A 41 -1.79 4.54 1.85
N ALA A 42 -2.64 3.95 2.70
CA ALA A 42 -2.52 2.53 3.03
C ALA A 42 -2.75 1.65 1.80
N ILE A 43 -3.79 1.95 1.03
CA ILE A 43 -4.07 1.24 -0.22
C ILE A 43 -2.90 1.41 -1.20
N ALA A 44 -2.37 2.62 -1.33
CA ALA A 44 -1.26 2.89 -2.23
C ALA A 44 -0.02 2.07 -1.85
N VAL A 45 0.31 2.02 -0.56
CA VAL A 45 1.46 1.25 -0.06
C VAL A 45 1.28 -0.24 -0.36
N VAL A 46 0.11 -0.80 -0.04
CA VAL A 46 -0.18 -2.21 -0.30
C VAL A 46 -0.09 -2.51 -1.80
N THR A 47 -0.64 -1.65 -2.64
CA THR A 47 -0.63 -1.82 -4.08
C THR A 47 0.78 -1.79 -4.65
N VAL A 48 1.63 -0.86 -4.18
CA VAL A 48 3.03 -0.79 -4.60
C VAL A 48 3.77 -2.05 -4.17
N CYS A 49 3.53 -2.54 -2.95
CA CYS A 49 4.16 -3.76 -2.46
C CYS A 49 3.78 -4.97 -3.32
N GLU A 50 2.51 -5.08 -3.70
CA GLU A 50 2.08 -6.13 -4.61
C GLU A 50 2.72 -5.99 -5.99
N ALA A 51 2.87 -4.77 -6.49
CA ALA A 51 3.53 -4.53 -7.77
C ALA A 51 4.98 -5.03 -7.74
N VAL A 52 5.70 -4.79 -6.65
CA VAL A 52 7.06 -5.29 -6.48
C VAL A 52 7.08 -6.82 -6.51
N VAL A 53 6.13 -7.46 -5.83
CA VAL A 53 6.06 -8.92 -5.79
C VAL A 53 5.79 -9.51 -7.17
N TYR A 54 4.91 -8.90 -7.95
CA TYR A 54 4.51 -9.43 -9.26
C TYR A 54 5.38 -8.92 -10.41
N TRP A 55 6.36 -8.05 -10.16
CA TRP A 55 7.13 -7.38 -11.21
C TRP A 55 7.79 -8.36 -12.19
N LYS A 56 8.38 -9.44 -11.69
CA LYS A 56 9.08 -10.42 -12.52
C LYS A 56 8.13 -11.34 -13.28
N ASP A 57 7.04 -11.76 -12.62
CA ASP A 57 6.14 -12.76 -13.19
C ASP A 57 5.05 -12.16 -14.05
N LYS A 58 4.46 -11.05 -13.62
CA LYS A 58 3.33 -10.41 -14.27
C LYS A 58 3.54 -8.89 -14.35
N ARG A 59 4.46 -8.49 -15.22
CA ARG A 59 4.80 -7.07 -15.37
C ARG A 59 3.60 -6.19 -15.71
N LYS A 60 2.69 -6.69 -16.55
CA LYS A 60 1.50 -5.93 -16.92
C LYS A 60 0.63 -5.63 -15.70
N TRP A 61 0.43 -6.61 -14.85
CA TRP A 61 -0.31 -6.41 -13.60
C TRP A 61 0.42 -5.44 -12.66
N ALA A 62 1.74 -5.55 -12.58
CA ALA A 62 2.54 -4.65 -11.76
C ALA A 62 2.38 -3.20 -12.23
N CYS A 63 2.38 -2.96 -13.54
CA CYS A 63 2.17 -1.62 -14.08
C CYS A 63 0.78 -1.08 -13.73
N LEU A 64 -0.26 -1.91 -13.82
CA LEU A 64 -1.62 -1.53 -13.44
C LEU A 64 -1.69 -1.19 -11.95
N LEU A 65 -1.03 -1.97 -11.11
CA LEU A 65 -1.00 -1.73 -9.66
C LEU A 65 -0.29 -0.42 -9.34
N ILE A 66 0.82 -0.13 -10.03
CA ILE A 66 1.53 1.13 -9.84
C ILE A 66 0.65 2.32 -10.27
N ALA A 67 -0.04 2.20 -11.39
CA ALA A 67 -0.96 3.25 -11.86
C ALA A 67 -2.06 3.49 -10.82
N ALA A 68 -2.65 2.43 -10.27
CA ALA A 68 -3.67 2.55 -9.23
C ALA A 68 -3.11 3.23 -7.98
N ALA A 69 -1.88 2.91 -7.58
CA ALA A 69 -1.23 3.52 -6.43
C ALA A 69 -1.03 5.03 -6.65
N VAL A 70 -0.59 5.42 -7.86
CA VAL A 70 -0.39 6.84 -8.20
C VAL A 70 -1.73 7.59 -8.13
N ILE A 71 -2.80 7.00 -8.64
CA ILE A 71 -4.14 7.60 -8.59
C ILE A 71 -4.58 7.78 -7.14
N CYS A 72 -4.39 6.77 -6.29
CA CYS A 72 -4.75 6.84 -4.87
C CYS A 72 -3.97 7.94 -4.15
N LEU A 73 -2.66 8.06 -4.43
CA LEU A 73 -1.84 9.12 -3.84
C LEU A 73 -2.28 10.51 -4.31
N ALA A 74 -2.64 10.65 -5.59
CA ALA A 74 -3.14 11.91 -6.12
C ALA A 74 -4.44 12.30 -5.41
N CYS A 75 -5.36 11.37 -5.22
CA CYS A 75 -6.61 11.62 -4.51
C CYS A 75 -6.33 12.04 -3.06
N PHE A 76 -5.39 11.39 -2.39
CA PHE A 76 -5.01 11.74 -1.02
C PHE A 76 -4.44 13.16 -0.95
N LEU A 77 -3.57 13.52 -1.89
CA LEU A 77 -3.00 14.87 -1.93
C LEU A 77 -4.08 15.92 -2.18
N LEU A 78 -5.04 15.64 -3.06
CA LEU A 78 -6.15 16.55 -3.30
C LEU A 78 -6.99 16.76 -2.04
N GLU A 79 -7.26 15.70 -1.28
CA GLU A 79 -7.96 15.84 -0.01
C GLU A 79 -7.20 16.75 0.95
N LEU A 80 -5.88 16.58 1.06
CA LEU A 80 -5.07 17.42 1.93
C LEU A 80 -5.10 18.88 1.50
N MET A 81 -5.08 19.14 0.19
CA MET A 81 -5.11 20.50 -0.33
C MET A 81 -6.47 21.18 -0.14
N LEU A 82 -7.55 20.41 -0.15
CA LEU A 82 -8.90 20.95 0.03
C LEU A 82 -9.28 21.14 1.50
N LEU A 83 -8.52 20.57 2.40
CA LEU A 83 -8.71 20.79 3.82
C LEU A 83 -8.11 22.13 4.22
#